data_7b14f11a04576115fc9c4a693e88645f
#
_entry.id   7b14f11a04576115fc9c4a693e88645f
#
_cell.length_a   1.000
_cell.length_b   1.000
_cell.length_c   1.000
_cell.angle_alpha   90.00
_cell.angle_beta   90.00
_cell.angle_gamma   90.00
#
_symmetry.space_group_name_H-M   'P 1'
#
loop_
_entity.id
_entity.type
_entity.pdbx_description
1 polymer ?
#
loop_
_entity_poly.entity_id
_entity_poly.type
_entity_poly.pdbx_seq_one_letter_code
_entity_poly.pdbx_strand_id
1 'polypeptide(L)'
;MLKNTFDLKKNIVFFDIEATGLNVVKDRIVQIALIKFVVGQENPEQLEMLVNPGPVMISEEAFQVHGISPAMIANKPTFDKVAQQLWDFIGDADLAGYNSDRYDIPMLMEEFARCGFELDLDQRKTVDVQKIFYKMEPRTLTAAYKLYCNKHIENAHDALADVVATVEVLQGQITKYKDVDFVDGDGYAHPAPINNDISSLAKFTNDARTVDVTQRLKYNKNGEIVFNFGKYIGKNAAEILVKDKQYYNWILDKDFSAQVKQIVRKLVKDHGQANTSK
;
A
#
# COMPACT_ATOMS: atom_id res chain seq x y z
N MET A 1 -1.24 17.52 24.78
CA MET A 1 -0.46 18.31 23.81
C MET A 1 0.88 17.62 23.58
N LEU A 2 1.37 17.59 22.34
CA LEU A 2 2.70 17.09 22.03
C LEU A 2 3.76 17.98 22.69
N LYS A 3 4.78 17.35 23.27
CA LYS A 3 5.93 18.04 23.84
C LYS A 3 7.19 17.58 23.14
N ASN A 4 8.17 18.49 23.05
CA ASN A 4 9.47 18.15 22.50
C ASN A 4 10.26 17.29 23.49
N THR A 5 10.42 16.02 23.15
CA THR A 5 11.23 15.04 23.91
C THR A 5 12.50 14.63 23.16
N PHE A 6 12.76 15.23 22.00
CA PHE A 6 13.91 14.91 21.17
C PHE A 6 15.17 15.67 21.63
N ASP A 7 16.33 15.03 21.59
CA ASP A 7 17.63 15.72 21.72
C ASP A 7 18.05 16.31 20.36
N LEU A 8 17.46 17.46 20.04
CA LEU A 8 17.63 18.12 18.75
C LEU A 8 18.91 18.95 18.69
N LYS A 9 19.69 18.76 17.62
CA LYS A 9 20.80 19.66 17.23
C LYS A 9 20.41 20.63 16.11
N LYS A 10 19.30 20.34 15.43
CA LYS A 10 18.69 21.09 14.35
C LYS A 10 17.17 20.93 14.45
N ASN A 11 16.43 21.92 13.98
CA ASN A 11 14.97 21.81 13.92
C ASN A 11 14.56 20.61 13.04
N ILE A 12 13.42 20.02 13.37
CA ILE A 12 12.84 18.93 12.57
C ILE A 12 11.36 19.20 12.31
N VAL A 13 10.93 18.95 11.08
CA VAL A 13 9.53 19.06 10.65
C VAL A 13 9.02 17.66 10.32
N PHE A 14 8.01 17.23 11.06
CA PHE A 14 7.18 16.09 10.67
C PHE A 14 6.07 16.60 9.76
N PHE A 15 5.80 15.90 8.68
CA PHE A 15 4.73 16.29 7.79
C PHE A 15 4.10 15.08 7.09
N ASP A 16 2.88 15.28 6.64
CA ASP A 16 2.07 14.35 5.89
C ASP A 16 1.26 15.11 4.85
N ILE A 17 0.99 14.50 3.70
CA ILE A 17 0.26 15.11 2.60
C ILE A 17 -0.88 14.23 2.10
N GLU A 18 -1.96 14.88 1.65
CA GLU A 18 -2.96 14.27 0.79
C GLU A 18 -2.87 14.87 -0.61
N ALA A 19 -3.09 14.05 -1.65
CA ALA A 19 -2.93 14.48 -3.02
C ALA A 19 -4.03 13.96 -3.95
N THR A 20 -4.07 14.47 -5.17
CA THR A 20 -5.05 14.06 -6.20
C THR A 20 -4.86 12.61 -6.68
N GLY A 21 -3.70 11.99 -6.41
CA GLY A 21 -3.35 10.63 -6.77
C GLY A 21 -1.91 10.30 -6.41
N LEU A 22 -1.39 9.17 -6.86
CA LEU A 22 -0.09 8.61 -6.44
C LEU A 22 1.10 8.97 -7.34
N ASN A 23 0.89 9.71 -8.42
CA ASN A 23 1.96 10.08 -9.33
C ASN A 23 2.60 11.41 -8.91
N VAL A 24 3.76 11.34 -8.26
CA VAL A 24 4.46 12.51 -7.70
C VAL A 24 4.73 13.65 -8.70
N VAL A 25 4.83 13.34 -10.01
CA VAL A 25 5.10 14.34 -11.07
C VAL A 25 3.82 14.96 -11.61
N LYS A 26 2.71 14.22 -11.68
CA LYS A 26 1.45 14.67 -12.31
C LYS A 26 0.41 15.13 -11.31
N ASP A 27 0.37 14.48 -10.18
CA ASP A 27 -0.60 14.78 -9.13
C ASP A 27 -0.21 16.02 -8.32
N ARG A 28 -1.13 16.51 -7.52
CA ARG A 28 -1.02 17.78 -6.80
C ARG A 28 -1.45 17.60 -5.35
N ILE A 29 -0.79 18.28 -4.44
CA ILE A 29 -1.17 18.31 -3.03
C ILE A 29 -2.54 18.98 -2.87
N VAL A 30 -3.43 18.35 -2.09
CA VAL A 30 -4.74 18.89 -1.70
C VAL A 30 -4.84 19.19 -0.21
N GLN A 31 -3.97 18.60 0.61
CA GLN A 31 -3.80 18.93 2.02
C GLN A 31 -2.35 18.72 2.41
N ILE A 32 -1.85 19.56 3.31
CA ILE A 32 -0.55 19.37 3.95
C ILE A 32 -0.66 19.75 5.43
N ALA A 33 -0.11 18.88 6.30
CA ALA A 33 0.01 19.11 7.73
C ALA A 33 1.47 19.02 8.16
N LEU A 34 1.94 19.98 8.96
CA LEU A 34 3.31 20.07 9.43
C LEU A 34 3.34 20.31 10.94
N ILE A 35 4.25 19.63 11.61
CA ILE A 35 4.57 19.84 13.02
C ILE A 35 6.08 20.06 13.13
N LYS A 36 6.49 21.24 13.54
CA LYS A 36 7.89 21.63 13.67
C LYS A 36 8.34 21.63 15.13
N PHE A 37 9.33 20.86 15.44
CA PHE A 37 10.04 20.92 16.72
C PHE A 37 11.28 21.80 16.57
N VAL A 38 11.31 22.84 17.37
CA VAL A 38 12.39 23.84 17.37
C VAL A 38 13.38 23.52 18.50
N VAL A 39 14.66 23.64 18.23
CA VAL A 39 15.71 23.43 19.23
C VAL A 39 15.48 24.33 20.41
N GLY A 40 15.46 23.76 21.62
CA GLY A 40 15.30 24.52 22.88
C GLY A 40 13.86 24.94 23.20
N GLN A 41 12.87 24.63 22.36
CA GLN A 41 11.45 24.89 22.64
C GLN A 41 10.75 23.62 23.13
N GLU A 42 9.90 23.75 24.14
CA GLU A 42 9.13 22.63 24.70
C GLU A 42 7.93 22.26 23.81
N ASN A 43 7.25 23.26 23.25
CA ASN A 43 6.05 23.04 22.46
C ASN A 43 6.36 23.16 20.96
N PRO A 44 5.86 22.26 20.12
CA PRO A 44 6.02 22.36 18.68
C PRO A 44 5.12 23.44 18.06
N GLU A 45 5.54 23.95 16.94
CA GLU A 45 4.72 24.76 16.03
C GLU A 45 3.92 23.85 15.10
N GLN A 46 2.72 24.26 14.71
CA GLN A 46 1.84 23.47 13.83
C GLN A 46 1.31 24.34 12.69
N LEU A 47 1.24 23.75 11.51
CA LEU A 47 0.65 24.36 10.32
C LEU A 47 -0.10 23.30 9.55
N GLU A 48 -1.37 23.55 9.24
CA GLU A 48 -2.20 22.67 8.42
C GLU A 48 -2.99 23.52 7.42
N MET A 49 -3.11 23.04 6.20
CA MET A 49 -3.92 23.71 5.19
C MET A 49 -4.44 22.78 4.10
N LEU A 50 -5.62 23.13 3.59
CA LEU A 50 -6.16 22.59 2.35
C LEU A 50 -5.67 23.45 1.18
N VAL A 51 -5.33 22.80 0.07
CA VAL A 51 -4.76 23.41 -1.12
C VAL A 51 -5.63 23.07 -2.34
N ASN A 52 -5.87 24.05 -3.19
CA ASN A 52 -6.56 23.83 -4.46
C ASN A 52 -5.55 23.28 -5.49
N PRO A 53 -5.76 22.09 -6.06
CA PRO A 53 -4.84 21.48 -7.03
C PRO A 53 -4.90 22.11 -8.42
N GLY A 54 -5.66 23.19 -8.61
CA GLY A 54 -5.90 23.80 -9.91
C GLY A 54 -6.74 22.89 -10.83
N PRO A 55 -6.30 22.66 -12.09
CA PRO A 55 -7.08 21.88 -13.04
C PRO A 55 -6.96 20.35 -12.83
N VAL A 56 -6.14 19.89 -11.90
CA VAL A 56 -5.93 18.46 -11.68
C VAL A 56 -7.07 17.89 -10.82
N MET A 57 -7.73 16.87 -11.34
CA MET A 57 -8.86 16.23 -10.66
C MET A 57 -8.37 15.22 -9.61
N ILE A 58 -9.06 15.16 -8.49
CA ILE A 58 -8.86 14.11 -7.49
C ILE A 58 -9.35 12.79 -8.08
N SER A 59 -8.52 11.76 -8.06
CA SER A 59 -8.90 10.41 -8.48
C SER A 59 -9.92 9.82 -7.51
N GLU A 60 -10.75 8.88 -7.99
CA GLU A 60 -11.72 8.20 -7.13
C GLU A 60 -11.01 7.44 -6.00
N GLU A 61 -9.89 6.80 -6.31
CA GLU A 61 -9.09 6.07 -5.34
C GLU A 61 -8.55 6.99 -4.23
N ALA A 62 -8.05 8.17 -4.59
CA ALA A 62 -7.56 9.16 -3.63
C ALA A 62 -8.69 9.69 -2.76
N PHE A 63 -9.85 10.02 -3.36
CA PHE A 63 -11.03 10.47 -2.62
C PHE A 63 -11.50 9.43 -1.59
N GLN A 64 -11.51 8.15 -1.94
CA GLN A 64 -11.90 7.07 -1.03
C GLN A 64 -10.95 6.95 0.17
N VAL A 65 -9.69 7.36 0.02
CA VAL A 65 -8.69 7.29 1.10
C VAL A 65 -8.82 8.49 2.04
N HIS A 66 -8.76 9.72 1.52
CA HIS A 66 -8.68 10.92 2.35
C HIS A 66 -10.00 11.69 2.52
N GLY A 67 -11.02 11.39 1.71
CA GLY A 67 -12.35 12.00 1.82
C GLY A 67 -12.44 13.48 1.45
N ILE A 68 -11.38 14.09 0.91
CA ILE A 68 -11.36 15.50 0.52
C ILE A 68 -12.07 15.64 -0.83
N SER A 69 -13.25 16.26 -0.81
CA SER A 69 -14.01 16.48 -2.03
C SER A 69 -13.55 17.74 -2.77
N PRO A 70 -13.78 17.84 -4.11
CA PRO A 70 -13.51 19.05 -4.87
C PRO A 70 -14.18 20.31 -4.29
N ALA A 71 -15.36 20.15 -3.68
CA ALA A 71 -16.08 21.27 -3.06
C ALA A 71 -15.35 21.84 -1.83
N MET A 72 -14.65 21.01 -1.07
CA MET A 72 -13.90 21.45 0.12
C MET A 72 -12.70 22.32 -0.23
N ILE A 73 -12.12 22.13 -1.41
CA ILE A 73 -10.89 22.78 -1.85
C ILE A 73 -11.13 23.85 -2.94
N ALA A 74 -12.34 23.98 -3.48
CA ALA A 74 -12.64 24.89 -4.59
C ALA A 74 -12.22 26.36 -4.31
N ASN A 75 -12.42 26.84 -3.08
CA ASN A 75 -12.10 28.19 -2.66
C ASN A 75 -10.80 28.28 -1.84
N LYS A 76 -9.98 27.24 -1.84
CA LYS A 76 -8.69 27.23 -1.15
C LYS A 76 -7.60 27.82 -2.03
N PRO A 77 -6.52 28.36 -1.44
CA PRO A 77 -5.40 28.86 -2.23
C PRO A 77 -4.74 27.71 -3.00
N THR A 78 -4.21 28.01 -4.17
CA THR A 78 -3.34 27.08 -4.91
C THR A 78 -1.96 27.01 -4.26
N PHE A 79 -1.17 25.97 -4.56
CA PHE A 79 0.12 25.73 -3.91
C PHE A 79 1.08 26.92 -4.08
N ASP A 80 1.09 27.58 -5.24
CA ASP A 80 1.91 28.77 -5.50
C ASP A 80 1.61 29.93 -4.53
N LYS A 81 0.37 30.04 -4.03
CA LYS A 81 -0.02 31.08 -3.05
C LYS A 81 0.44 30.79 -1.63
N VAL A 82 0.66 29.53 -1.30
CA VAL A 82 1.08 29.10 0.04
C VAL A 82 2.53 28.62 0.09
N ALA A 83 3.18 28.48 -1.06
CA ALA A 83 4.54 27.97 -1.16
C ALA A 83 5.54 28.76 -0.29
N GLN A 84 5.48 30.08 -0.30
CA GLN A 84 6.37 30.92 0.53
C GLN A 84 6.14 30.66 2.03
N GLN A 85 4.88 30.57 2.46
CA GLN A 85 4.56 30.29 3.88
C GLN A 85 5.07 28.92 4.31
N LEU A 86 4.88 27.90 3.47
CA LEU A 86 5.38 26.54 3.72
C LEU A 86 6.92 26.52 3.73
N TRP A 87 7.54 27.23 2.81
CA TRP A 87 8.98 27.36 2.72
C TRP A 87 9.59 27.99 3.97
N ASP A 88 9.02 29.10 4.43
CA ASP A 88 9.46 29.80 5.63
C ASP A 88 9.22 28.96 6.91
N PHE A 89 8.09 28.24 6.96
CA PHE A 89 7.79 27.36 8.07
C PHE A 89 8.79 26.19 8.15
N ILE A 90 9.09 25.54 7.02
CA ILE A 90 10.08 24.44 6.97
C ILE A 90 11.48 25.01 7.28
N GLY A 91 11.85 26.13 6.67
CA GLY A 91 13.17 26.75 6.81
C GLY A 91 14.28 25.77 6.42
N ASP A 92 15.30 25.66 7.25
CA ASP A 92 16.41 24.71 7.07
C ASP A 92 16.21 23.36 7.80
N ALA A 93 15.07 23.13 8.45
CA ALA A 93 14.81 21.97 9.30
C ALA A 93 15.04 20.63 8.58
N ASP A 94 15.45 19.63 9.35
CA ASP A 94 15.40 18.24 8.92
C ASP A 94 13.94 17.79 8.72
N LEU A 95 13.69 16.74 7.93
CA LEU A 95 12.34 16.29 7.57
C LEU A 95 12.06 14.91 8.15
N ALA A 96 10.82 14.69 8.58
CA ALA A 96 10.37 13.39 9.04
C ALA A 96 8.92 13.12 8.60
N GLY A 97 8.57 11.82 8.48
CA GLY A 97 7.22 11.38 8.17
C GLY A 97 7.11 9.87 8.21
N TYR A 98 5.96 9.34 7.86
CA TYR A 98 5.73 7.91 7.77
C TYR A 98 5.64 7.47 6.31
N ASN A 99 6.56 6.65 5.81
CA ASN A 99 6.73 6.31 4.39
C ASN A 99 7.03 7.54 3.50
N SER A 100 7.50 8.61 4.11
CA SER A 100 7.64 9.93 3.49
C SER A 100 8.73 10.01 2.42
N ASP A 101 9.80 9.21 2.55
CA ASP A 101 10.89 9.18 1.57
C ASP A 101 10.43 8.71 0.18
N ARG A 102 9.35 7.94 0.14
CA ARG A 102 8.86 7.36 -1.11
C ARG A 102 7.80 8.21 -1.80
N TYR A 103 7.06 9.02 -1.05
CA TYR A 103 5.90 9.72 -1.57
C TYR A 103 5.85 11.20 -1.17
N ASP A 104 5.78 11.51 0.12
CA ASP A 104 5.54 12.88 0.61
C ASP A 104 6.68 13.82 0.25
N ILE A 105 7.92 13.43 0.50
CA ILE A 105 9.10 14.24 0.19
C ILE A 105 9.21 14.49 -1.32
N PRO A 106 9.16 13.48 -2.21
CA PRO A 106 9.18 13.70 -3.64
C PRO A 106 8.04 14.59 -4.14
N MET A 107 6.83 14.42 -3.63
CA MET A 107 5.68 15.24 -4.02
C MET A 107 5.86 16.69 -3.59
N LEU A 108 6.33 16.94 -2.37
CA LEU A 108 6.61 18.27 -1.85
C LEU A 108 7.72 18.97 -2.64
N MET A 109 8.78 18.22 -3.01
CA MET A 109 9.85 18.74 -3.87
C MET A 109 9.32 19.18 -5.24
N GLU A 110 8.47 18.38 -5.87
CA GLU A 110 7.85 18.71 -7.16
C GLU A 110 6.95 19.95 -7.06
N GLU A 111 6.15 20.08 -6.01
CA GLU A 111 5.31 21.27 -5.81
C GLU A 111 6.14 22.52 -5.58
N PHE A 112 7.19 22.46 -4.76
CA PHE A 112 8.11 23.59 -4.57
C PHE A 112 8.84 23.95 -5.86
N ALA A 113 9.34 22.96 -6.62
CA ALA A 113 10.02 23.20 -7.88
C ALA A 113 9.15 23.94 -8.90
N ARG A 114 7.85 23.62 -8.97
CA ARG A 114 6.86 24.34 -9.83
C ARG A 114 6.71 25.81 -9.43
N CYS A 115 6.99 26.14 -8.17
CA CYS A 115 6.92 27.50 -7.62
C CYS A 115 8.27 28.22 -7.61
N GLY A 116 9.33 27.60 -8.14
CA GLY A 116 10.67 28.18 -8.21
C GLY A 116 11.49 28.04 -6.92
N PHE A 117 11.07 27.16 -5.97
CA PHE A 117 11.82 26.81 -4.80
C PHE A 117 12.53 25.47 -5.02
N GLU A 118 13.77 25.36 -4.57
CA GLU A 118 14.55 24.13 -4.62
C GLU A 118 14.71 23.55 -3.22
N LEU A 119 13.93 22.50 -2.90
CA LEU A 119 14.03 21.80 -1.61
C LEU A 119 15.22 20.85 -1.64
N ASP A 120 16.40 21.35 -1.28
CA ASP A 120 17.65 20.61 -1.24
C ASP A 120 17.68 19.63 -0.06
N LEU A 121 17.82 18.33 -0.35
CA LEU A 121 17.95 17.27 0.63
C LEU A 121 19.39 17.01 1.07
N ASP A 122 20.40 17.49 0.35
CA ASP A 122 21.80 17.27 0.69
C ASP A 122 22.18 17.98 1.99
N GLN A 123 21.48 19.07 2.30
CA GLN A 123 21.67 19.86 3.53
C GLN A 123 20.74 19.43 4.68
N ARG A 124 19.91 18.41 4.49
CA ARG A 124 18.89 17.96 5.44
C ARG A 124 19.01 16.47 5.71
N LYS A 125 18.66 16.08 6.92
CA LYS A 125 18.42 14.68 7.24
C LYS A 125 16.95 14.36 6.99
N THR A 126 16.67 13.15 6.52
CA THR A 126 15.31 12.64 6.46
C THR A 126 15.16 11.47 7.44
N VAL A 127 14.04 11.41 8.14
CA VAL A 127 13.70 10.33 9.07
C VAL A 127 12.37 9.73 8.68
N ASP A 128 12.41 8.57 8.03
CA ASP A 128 11.21 7.80 7.72
C ASP A 128 10.89 6.83 8.86
N VAL A 129 9.83 7.13 9.60
CA VAL A 129 9.42 6.36 10.78
C VAL A 129 9.00 4.94 10.41
N GLN A 130 8.42 4.73 9.22
CA GLN A 130 8.08 3.39 8.73
C GLN A 130 9.34 2.53 8.55
N LYS A 131 10.44 3.11 8.07
CA LYS A 131 11.71 2.37 7.92
C LYS A 131 12.29 1.92 9.26
N ILE A 132 12.14 2.75 10.30
CA ILE A 132 12.52 2.35 11.66
C ILE A 132 11.65 1.17 12.11
N PHE A 133 10.32 1.30 11.96
CA PHE A 133 9.38 0.23 12.31
C PHE A 133 9.71 -1.09 11.59
N TYR A 134 9.90 -1.05 10.27
CA TYR A 134 10.18 -2.27 9.50
C TYR A 134 11.56 -2.90 9.79
N LYS A 135 12.54 -2.10 10.21
CA LYS A 135 13.86 -2.62 10.62
C LYS A 135 13.83 -3.23 12.00
N MET A 136 13.08 -2.62 12.93
CA MET A 136 13.00 -3.08 14.33
C MET A 136 11.99 -4.22 14.52
N GLU A 137 10.95 -4.26 13.68
CA GLU A 137 9.88 -5.27 13.68
C GLU A 137 9.84 -6.01 12.32
N PRO A 138 10.87 -6.83 12.02
CA PRO A 138 10.96 -7.49 10.72
C PRO A 138 9.87 -8.57 10.57
N ARG A 139 9.27 -8.64 9.37
CA ARG A 139 8.26 -9.63 9.00
C ARG A 139 8.90 -10.88 8.40
N THR A 140 9.81 -11.50 9.14
CA THR A 140 10.51 -12.74 8.74
C THR A 140 10.04 -13.93 9.56
N LEU A 141 10.27 -15.15 9.08
CA LEU A 141 9.98 -16.36 9.84
C LEU A 141 10.72 -16.38 11.19
N THR A 142 11.97 -15.94 11.21
CA THR A 142 12.78 -15.86 12.46
C THR A 142 12.14 -14.91 13.48
N ALA A 143 11.66 -13.75 13.03
CA ALA A 143 10.98 -12.79 13.90
C ALA A 143 9.63 -13.36 14.41
N ALA A 144 8.86 -14.00 13.53
CA ALA A 144 7.61 -14.66 13.87
C ALA A 144 7.86 -15.80 14.90
N TYR A 145 8.90 -16.61 14.67
CA TYR A 145 9.26 -17.72 15.54
C TYR A 145 9.63 -17.24 16.95
N LYS A 146 10.40 -16.14 17.03
CA LYS A 146 10.69 -15.48 18.32
C LYS A 146 9.42 -14.94 18.99
N LEU A 147 8.54 -14.28 18.21
CA LEU A 147 7.32 -13.64 18.75
C LEU A 147 6.29 -14.64 19.27
N TYR A 148 6.06 -15.73 18.53
CA TYR A 148 4.99 -16.68 18.85
C TYR A 148 5.46 -17.88 19.66
N CYS A 149 6.72 -18.27 19.56
CA CYS A 149 7.28 -19.45 20.19
C CYS A 149 8.34 -19.13 21.26
N ASN A 150 8.82 -17.88 21.34
CA ASN A 150 9.95 -17.45 22.17
C ASN A 150 11.22 -18.30 21.93
N LYS A 151 11.47 -18.69 20.68
CA LYS A 151 12.58 -19.54 20.24
C LYS A 151 13.39 -18.87 19.14
N HIS A 152 14.58 -19.38 18.85
CA HIS A 152 15.42 -19.00 17.73
C HIS A 152 15.57 -20.18 16.76
N ILE A 153 15.63 -19.89 15.44
CA ILE A 153 15.93 -20.91 14.42
C ILE A 153 17.44 -21.08 14.37
N GLU A 154 17.95 -22.27 14.71
CA GLU A 154 19.40 -22.53 14.76
C GLU A 154 20.01 -22.64 13.35
N ASN A 155 19.28 -23.19 12.36
CA ASN A 155 19.71 -23.39 10.99
C ASN A 155 18.74 -22.71 10.02
N ALA A 156 18.62 -21.38 10.10
CA ALA A 156 17.82 -20.63 9.14
C ALA A 156 18.29 -20.89 7.70
N HIS A 157 17.33 -21.07 6.76
CA HIS A 157 17.53 -21.49 5.37
C HIS A 157 17.81 -23.00 5.16
N ASP A 158 17.73 -23.81 6.19
CA ASP A 158 17.48 -25.25 6.03
C ASP A 158 15.97 -25.49 5.87
N ALA A 159 15.57 -26.13 4.79
CA ALA A 159 14.16 -26.27 4.42
C ALA A 159 13.34 -27.00 5.51
N LEU A 160 13.89 -28.02 6.16
CA LEU A 160 13.20 -28.75 7.21
C LEU A 160 13.07 -27.93 8.48
N ALA A 161 14.14 -27.23 8.89
CA ALA A 161 14.12 -26.34 10.04
C ALA A 161 13.10 -25.20 9.85
N ASP A 162 13.04 -24.60 8.66
CA ASP A 162 12.09 -23.56 8.33
C ASP A 162 10.63 -24.07 8.34
N VAL A 163 10.38 -25.29 7.85
CA VAL A 163 9.04 -25.93 7.91
C VAL A 163 8.64 -26.20 9.37
N VAL A 164 9.54 -26.75 10.19
CA VAL A 164 9.27 -26.97 11.63
C VAL A 164 8.93 -25.66 12.32
N ALA A 165 9.74 -24.62 12.12
CA ALA A 165 9.47 -23.30 12.66
C ALA A 165 8.11 -22.74 12.19
N THR A 166 7.75 -22.93 10.91
CA THR A 166 6.46 -22.51 10.36
C THR A 166 5.28 -23.21 11.04
N VAL A 167 5.38 -24.50 11.28
CA VAL A 167 4.34 -25.27 12.02
C VAL A 167 4.18 -24.73 13.43
N GLU A 168 5.27 -24.56 14.16
CA GLU A 168 5.22 -24.03 15.53
C GLU A 168 4.69 -22.59 15.59
N VAL A 169 5.04 -21.75 14.61
CA VAL A 169 4.50 -20.39 14.49
C VAL A 169 2.98 -20.43 14.32
N LEU A 170 2.45 -21.28 13.42
CA LEU A 170 1.01 -21.41 13.25
C LEU A 170 0.31 -21.87 14.53
N GLN A 171 0.87 -22.84 15.26
CA GLN A 171 0.36 -23.29 16.54
C GLN A 171 0.35 -22.17 17.59
N GLY A 172 1.42 -21.37 17.62
CA GLY A 172 1.52 -20.20 18.48
C GLY A 172 0.50 -19.10 18.12
N GLN A 173 0.27 -18.87 16.84
CA GLN A 173 -0.75 -17.93 16.35
C GLN A 173 -2.16 -18.38 16.74
N ILE A 174 -2.51 -19.67 16.54
CA ILE A 174 -3.79 -20.22 16.94
C ILE A 174 -3.99 -20.05 18.47
N THR A 175 -2.97 -20.37 19.26
CA THR A 175 -3.04 -20.24 20.72
C THR A 175 -3.25 -18.79 21.15
N LYS A 176 -2.55 -17.84 20.50
CA LYS A 176 -2.60 -16.42 20.84
C LYS A 176 -3.91 -15.75 20.43
N TYR A 177 -4.48 -16.13 19.30
CA TYR A 177 -5.58 -15.41 18.66
C TYR A 177 -6.92 -16.15 18.61
N LYS A 178 -7.04 -17.34 19.21
CA LYS A 178 -8.25 -18.18 19.15
C LYS A 178 -9.55 -17.49 19.59
N ASP A 179 -9.46 -16.52 20.48
CA ASP A 179 -10.60 -15.80 21.05
C ASP A 179 -10.55 -14.29 20.70
N VAL A 180 -9.76 -13.92 19.69
CA VAL A 180 -9.54 -12.52 19.30
C VAL A 180 -10.28 -12.23 18.01
N ASP A 181 -11.17 -11.23 18.04
CA ASP A 181 -11.82 -10.72 16.85
C ASP A 181 -10.83 -9.93 15.98
N PHE A 182 -11.01 -10.03 14.68
CA PHE A 182 -10.27 -9.23 13.70
C PHE A 182 -11.19 -8.18 13.07
N VAL A 183 -10.76 -6.94 13.03
CA VAL A 183 -11.44 -5.87 12.30
C VAL A 183 -10.60 -5.57 11.05
N ASP A 184 -11.21 -5.70 9.88
CA ASP A 184 -10.53 -5.43 8.61
C ASP A 184 -10.39 -3.92 8.32
N GLY A 185 -9.70 -3.58 7.21
CA GLY A 185 -9.47 -2.19 6.82
C GLY A 185 -10.74 -1.38 6.50
N ASP A 186 -11.86 -2.06 6.22
CA ASP A 186 -13.17 -1.46 5.94
C ASP A 186 -14.02 -1.35 7.22
N GLY A 187 -13.50 -1.78 8.37
CA GLY A 187 -14.17 -1.71 9.67
C GLY A 187 -15.12 -2.86 9.98
N TYR A 188 -15.16 -3.92 9.18
CA TYR A 188 -15.96 -5.11 9.46
C TYR A 188 -15.29 -6.02 10.48
N ALA A 189 -16.04 -6.43 11.50
CA ALA A 189 -15.57 -7.35 12.52
C ALA A 189 -15.75 -8.81 12.07
N HIS A 190 -14.68 -9.59 12.20
CA HIS A 190 -14.66 -11.03 11.95
C HIS A 190 -14.42 -11.75 13.29
N PRO A 191 -15.46 -12.38 13.87
CA PRO A 191 -15.34 -13.01 15.19
C PRO A 191 -14.37 -14.20 15.15
N ALA A 192 -13.34 -14.14 16.00
CA ALA A 192 -12.34 -15.18 16.23
C ALA A 192 -11.95 -15.99 14.96
N PRO A 193 -11.48 -15.33 13.88
CA PRO A 193 -11.23 -16.01 12.61
C PRO A 193 -10.05 -16.97 12.66
N ILE A 194 -9.17 -16.82 13.65
CA ILE A 194 -8.00 -17.68 13.87
C ILE A 194 -8.38 -18.78 14.86
N ASN A 195 -8.68 -19.94 14.35
CA ASN A 195 -9.03 -21.12 15.14
C ASN A 195 -8.32 -22.37 14.60
N ASN A 196 -8.44 -23.50 15.27
CA ASN A 196 -7.78 -24.75 14.86
C ASN A 196 -8.58 -25.52 13.79
N ASP A 197 -9.06 -24.80 12.76
CA ASP A 197 -9.69 -25.35 11.57
C ASP A 197 -9.01 -24.85 10.31
N ILE A 198 -8.46 -25.75 9.52
CA ILE A 198 -7.70 -25.42 8.30
C ILE A 198 -8.56 -24.69 7.28
N SER A 199 -9.86 -25.01 7.18
CA SER A 199 -10.74 -24.31 6.24
C SER A 199 -10.96 -22.85 6.63
N SER A 200 -11.13 -22.58 7.91
CA SER A 200 -11.24 -21.21 8.46
C SER A 200 -9.95 -20.42 8.26
N LEU A 201 -8.80 -21.02 8.59
CA LEU A 201 -7.49 -20.41 8.40
C LEU A 201 -7.21 -20.12 6.93
N ALA A 202 -7.52 -21.09 6.03
CA ALA A 202 -7.37 -20.89 4.60
C ALA A 202 -8.28 -19.77 4.08
N LYS A 203 -9.50 -19.65 4.58
CA LYS A 203 -10.42 -18.57 4.23
C LYS A 203 -9.90 -17.21 4.70
N PHE A 204 -9.37 -17.15 5.91
CA PHE A 204 -8.83 -15.91 6.50
C PHE A 204 -7.57 -15.41 5.79
N THR A 205 -6.70 -16.33 5.33
CA THR A 205 -5.45 -15.97 4.65
C THR A 205 -5.59 -15.73 3.15
N ASN A 206 -6.73 -16.08 2.55
CA ASN A 206 -7.01 -15.87 1.13
C ASN A 206 -7.92 -14.64 0.94
N ASP A 207 -7.37 -13.44 1.05
CA ASP A 207 -8.07 -12.15 0.86
C ASP A 207 -8.64 -11.95 -0.54
N ALA A 208 -8.13 -12.66 -1.52
CA ALA A 208 -8.72 -12.78 -2.84
C ALA A 208 -8.63 -14.24 -3.29
N ARG A 209 -9.72 -14.81 -3.80
CA ARG A 209 -9.66 -16.07 -4.55
C ARG A 209 -8.70 -15.87 -5.72
N THR A 210 -7.42 -16.17 -5.49
CA THR A 210 -6.42 -16.19 -6.55
C THR A 210 -6.82 -17.28 -7.53
N VAL A 211 -7.04 -16.91 -8.77
CA VAL A 211 -7.37 -17.87 -9.84
C VAL A 211 -6.13 -18.69 -10.18
N ASP A 212 -4.94 -18.06 -10.12
CA ASP A 212 -3.65 -18.72 -10.38
C ASP A 212 -2.53 -18.14 -9.50
N VAL A 213 -1.50 -18.95 -9.22
CA VAL A 213 -0.36 -18.61 -8.35
C VAL A 213 0.50 -17.44 -8.85
N THR A 214 0.41 -17.12 -10.14
CA THR A 214 1.17 -16.00 -10.75
C THR A 214 0.35 -14.72 -10.86
N GLN A 215 -0.89 -14.74 -10.36
CA GLN A 215 -1.84 -13.62 -10.34
C GLN A 215 -2.09 -12.99 -11.73
N ARG A 216 -1.99 -13.79 -12.80
CA ARG A 216 -2.32 -13.37 -14.17
C ARG A 216 -3.81 -13.32 -14.42
N LEU A 217 -4.58 -14.07 -13.66
CA LEU A 217 -6.04 -14.13 -13.69
C LEU A 217 -6.57 -13.81 -12.30
N LYS A 218 -7.70 -13.11 -12.23
CA LYS A 218 -8.40 -12.80 -10.97
C LYS A 218 -9.90 -12.89 -11.14
N TYR A 219 -10.63 -12.97 -10.04
CA TYR A 219 -12.09 -12.80 -10.07
C TYR A 219 -12.44 -11.31 -10.06
N ASN A 220 -13.44 -10.90 -10.83
CA ASN A 220 -14.06 -9.58 -10.71
C ASN A 220 -15.15 -9.60 -9.61
N LYS A 221 -15.80 -8.46 -9.38
CA LYS A 221 -16.88 -8.33 -8.39
C LYS A 221 -18.07 -9.29 -8.64
N ASN A 222 -18.24 -9.73 -9.87
CA ASN A 222 -19.30 -10.66 -10.28
C ASN A 222 -18.90 -12.15 -10.18
N GLY A 223 -17.69 -12.45 -9.71
CA GLY A 223 -17.16 -13.80 -9.63
C GLY A 223 -16.67 -14.38 -10.96
N GLU A 224 -16.50 -13.56 -12.00
CA GLU A 224 -16.01 -13.97 -13.30
C GLU A 224 -14.48 -13.88 -13.35
N ILE A 225 -13.84 -14.80 -14.07
CA ILE A 225 -12.39 -14.76 -14.27
C ILE A 225 -12.04 -13.71 -15.33
N VAL A 226 -11.24 -12.73 -14.95
CA VAL A 226 -10.75 -11.66 -15.81
C VAL A 226 -9.23 -11.67 -15.89
N PHE A 227 -8.68 -11.11 -16.98
CA PHE A 227 -7.24 -10.89 -17.09
C PHE A 227 -6.78 -9.83 -16.09
N ASN A 228 -5.64 -10.08 -15.45
CA ASN A 228 -4.95 -9.12 -14.57
C ASN A 228 -3.65 -8.61 -15.19
N PHE A 229 -3.47 -8.75 -16.50
CA PHE A 229 -2.28 -8.33 -17.24
C PHE A 229 -2.60 -8.01 -18.71
N GLY A 230 -1.68 -7.29 -19.34
CA GLY A 230 -1.65 -7.06 -20.79
C GLY A 230 -2.81 -6.24 -21.33
N LYS A 231 -3.01 -6.31 -22.66
CA LYS A 231 -3.99 -5.48 -23.39
C LYS A 231 -5.46 -5.75 -23.01
N TYR A 232 -5.73 -6.87 -22.33
CA TYR A 232 -7.08 -7.28 -21.93
C TYR A 232 -7.29 -7.25 -20.41
N ILE A 233 -6.49 -6.49 -19.68
CA ILE A 233 -6.65 -6.32 -18.23
C ILE A 233 -8.10 -5.92 -17.88
N GLY A 234 -8.69 -6.59 -16.89
CA GLY A 234 -10.08 -6.38 -16.44
C GLY A 234 -11.16 -6.95 -17.34
N LYS A 235 -10.84 -7.50 -18.52
CA LYS A 235 -11.82 -8.12 -19.43
C LYS A 235 -12.03 -9.59 -19.10
N ASN A 236 -13.26 -10.09 -19.34
CA ASN A 236 -13.62 -11.50 -19.15
C ASN A 236 -12.69 -12.42 -19.96
N ALA A 237 -12.01 -13.34 -19.26
CA ALA A 237 -10.99 -14.17 -19.88
C ALA A 237 -11.59 -15.19 -20.86
N ALA A 238 -12.72 -15.83 -20.53
CA ALA A 238 -13.35 -16.82 -21.39
C ALA A 238 -13.79 -16.21 -22.73
N GLU A 239 -14.47 -15.06 -22.68
CA GLU A 239 -14.94 -14.37 -23.89
C GLU A 239 -13.78 -13.96 -24.81
N ILE A 240 -12.74 -13.37 -24.23
CA ILE A 240 -11.57 -12.90 -25.00
C ILE A 240 -10.83 -14.08 -25.64
N LEU A 241 -10.62 -15.18 -24.90
CA LEU A 241 -9.88 -16.34 -25.40
C LEU A 241 -10.60 -17.06 -26.55
N VAL A 242 -11.93 -17.05 -26.54
CA VAL A 242 -12.73 -17.58 -27.64
C VAL A 242 -12.71 -16.67 -28.85
N LYS A 243 -12.76 -15.34 -28.62
CA LYS A 243 -12.81 -14.30 -29.66
C LYS A 243 -11.45 -14.05 -30.32
N ASP A 244 -10.38 -13.99 -29.54
CA ASP A 244 -9.00 -13.74 -29.98
C ASP A 244 -8.15 -15.01 -29.87
N LYS A 245 -8.25 -15.88 -30.88
CA LYS A 245 -7.48 -17.13 -30.93
C LYS A 245 -5.97 -16.90 -30.98
N GLN A 246 -5.51 -15.76 -31.53
CA GLN A 246 -4.08 -15.44 -31.56
C GLN A 246 -3.57 -15.17 -30.15
N TYR A 247 -4.34 -14.44 -29.33
CA TYR A 247 -4.00 -14.20 -27.94
C TYR A 247 -4.03 -15.47 -27.09
N TYR A 248 -5.00 -16.36 -27.34
CA TYR A 248 -5.05 -17.68 -26.72
C TYR A 248 -3.79 -18.48 -27.00
N ASN A 249 -3.40 -18.62 -28.28
CA ASN A 249 -2.20 -19.35 -28.68
C ASN A 249 -0.94 -18.68 -28.12
N TRP A 250 -0.86 -17.38 -28.12
CA TRP A 250 0.25 -16.62 -27.55
C TRP A 250 0.44 -16.96 -26.05
N ILE A 251 -0.63 -17.06 -25.26
CA ILE A 251 -0.53 -17.47 -23.85
C ILE A 251 0.01 -18.91 -23.73
N LEU A 252 -0.42 -19.80 -24.59
CA LEU A 252 0.03 -21.20 -24.55
C LEU A 252 1.50 -21.36 -24.95
N ASP A 253 1.99 -20.53 -25.85
CA ASP A 253 3.36 -20.61 -26.39
C ASP A 253 4.40 -19.86 -25.54
N LYS A 254 4.00 -18.80 -24.85
CA LYS A 254 4.90 -17.99 -24.04
C LYS A 254 5.08 -18.52 -22.62
N ASP A 255 6.00 -17.91 -21.86
CA ASP A 255 6.38 -18.30 -20.50
C ASP A 255 5.30 -17.94 -19.47
N PHE A 256 4.15 -18.60 -19.57
CA PHE A 256 3.13 -18.61 -18.54
C PHE A 256 3.21 -19.91 -17.73
N SER A 257 2.82 -19.83 -16.45
CA SER A 257 2.80 -21.02 -15.60
C SER A 257 1.92 -22.13 -16.18
N ALA A 258 2.25 -23.39 -15.88
CA ALA A 258 1.43 -24.52 -16.29
C ALA A 258 -0.02 -24.39 -15.83
N GLN A 259 -0.24 -23.84 -14.63
CA GLN A 259 -1.56 -23.57 -14.06
C GLN A 259 -2.36 -22.59 -14.92
N VAL A 260 -1.77 -21.43 -15.30
CA VAL A 260 -2.44 -20.46 -16.19
C VAL A 260 -2.82 -21.10 -17.50
N LYS A 261 -1.91 -21.87 -18.13
CA LYS A 261 -2.19 -22.58 -19.38
C LYS A 261 -3.32 -23.60 -19.24
N GLN A 262 -3.40 -24.32 -18.11
CA GLN A 262 -4.50 -25.25 -17.82
C GLN A 262 -5.83 -24.53 -17.65
N ILE A 263 -5.87 -23.43 -16.88
CA ILE A 263 -7.08 -22.62 -16.67
C ILE A 263 -7.58 -22.05 -17.99
N VAL A 264 -6.69 -21.50 -18.81
CA VAL A 264 -7.01 -20.91 -20.12
C VAL A 264 -7.61 -21.95 -21.06
N ARG A 265 -7.05 -23.18 -21.11
CA ARG A 265 -7.64 -24.30 -21.89
C ARG A 265 -9.02 -24.70 -21.38
N LYS A 266 -9.19 -24.76 -20.06
CA LYS A 266 -10.48 -25.08 -19.42
C LYS A 266 -11.54 -24.05 -19.75
N LEU A 267 -11.23 -22.75 -19.61
CA LEU A 267 -12.14 -21.65 -19.92
C LEU A 267 -12.66 -21.68 -21.35
N VAL A 268 -11.78 -21.96 -22.34
CA VAL A 268 -12.18 -22.09 -23.75
C VAL A 268 -13.06 -23.30 -23.98
N LYS A 269 -12.73 -24.45 -23.36
CA LYS A 269 -13.52 -25.65 -23.45
C LYS A 269 -14.93 -25.48 -22.90
N ASP A 270 -15.03 -24.95 -21.68
CA ASP A 270 -16.29 -24.76 -20.96
C ASP A 270 -17.20 -23.75 -21.69
N HIS A 271 -16.61 -22.64 -22.18
CA HIS A 271 -17.35 -21.63 -22.95
C HIS A 271 -17.84 -22.16 -24.31
N GLY A 272 -17.05 -23.02 -24.97
CA GLY A 272 -17.45 -23.70 -26.22
C GLY A 272 -18.63 -24.64 -26.03
N GLN A 273 -18.69 -25.38 -24.91
CA GLN A 273 -19.80 -26.27 -24.58
C GLN A 273 -21.09 -25.55 -24.24
N ALA A 274 -20.99 -24.39 -23.53
CA ALA A 274 -22.17 -23.58 -23.21
C ALA A 274 -22.86 -22.98 -24.44
N ASN A 275 -22.13 -22.77 -25.54
CA ASN A 275 -22.68 -22.24 -26.80
C ASN A 275 -23.23 -23.33 -27.75
N THR A 276 -22.93 -24.61 -27.50
CA THR A 276 -23.48 -25.74 -28.30
C THR A 276 -24.78 -26.32 -27.71
N SER A 277 -25.16 -25.87 -26.50
CA SER A 277 -26.34 -26.33 -25.79
C SER A 277 -27.53 -25.34 -25.85
N LYS A 278 -27.41 -24.29 -26.67
CA LYS A 278 -28.46 -23.36 -27.04
C LYS A 278 -28.78 -23.52 -28.54
#